data_008ff08075381e56e1ebd8f07eb89dec
#
_entry.id   008ff08075381e56e1ebd8f07eb89dec
#
_cell.length_a   1.000
_cell.length_b   1.000
_cell.length_c   1.000
_cell.angle_alpha   90.00
_cell.angle_beta   90.00
_cell.angle_gamma   90.00
#
_symmetry.space_group_name_H-M   'P 1'
#
loop_
_entity.id
_entity.type
_entity.pdbx_description
1 polymer ?
#
loop_
_entity_poly.entity_id
_entity_poly.type
_entity_poly.pdbx_seq_one_letter_code
_entity_poly.pdbx_strand_id
1 'polypeptide(L)'
;QYIEQPLPVEDIAGAARLVASSPIPICIDEGAYTLQETMTAIRMGTADVVLVDPHETGGLWQCLKTGAVCEAAGIHVGMHSGGELGLTQAAYLHLAASMPNAKIALDTIYQHHVDDILKDRIVFDDGHAAVPTGPGLGVEVDLDKLETYQTDVITSAYLNPDQPDWF
;
A
#
# COMPACT_ATOMS: atom_id res chain seq x y z
N GLN A 1 14.89 1.12 3.85
CA GLN A 1 14.42 1.45 5.19
C GLN A 1 13.92 0.21 5.95
N TYR A 2 13.39 -0.79 5.28
CA TYR A 2 12.91 -2.06 5.82
C TYR A 2 13.10 -3.19 4.80
N ILE A 3 12.91 -4.43 5.23
CA ILE A 3 12.80 -5.61 4.36
C ILE A 3 11.33 -6.01 4.35
N GLU A 4 10.74 -6.05 3.16
CA GLU A 4 9.32 -6.34 2.95
C GLU A 4 9.09 -7.82 2.75
N GLN A 5 8.07 -8.34 3.41
CA GLN A 5 7.52 -9.71 3.34
C GLN A 5 8.58 -10.79 3.05
N PRO A 6 9.67 -10.88 3.85
CA PRO A 6 10.79 -11.77 3.52
C PRO A 6 10.48 -13.26 3.70
N LEU A 7 9.36 -13.59 4.32
CA LEU A 7 8.92 -14.96 4.59
C LEU A 7 7.47 -15.15 4.12
N PRO A 8 7.07 -16.40 3.80
CA PRO A 8 5.68 -16.72 3.53
C PRO A 8 4.76 -16.29 4.68
N VAL A 9 3.54 -15.87 4.36
CA VAL A 9 2.56 -15.35 5.33
C VAL A 9 2.21 -16.37 6.43
N GLU A 10 2.31 -17.64 6.14
CA GLU A 10 2.02 -18.75 7.06
C GLU A 10 3.13 -18.97 8.09
N ASP A 11 4.37 -18.54 7.83
CA ASP A 11 5.50 -18.71 8.77
C ASP A 11 5.55 -17.61 9.83
N ILE A 12 4.47 -17.47 10.59
CA ILE A 12 4.34 -16.49 11.68
C ILE A 12 5.48 -16.66 12.70
N ALA A 13 5.85 -17.89 13.02
CA ALA A 13 6.91 -18.14 14.00
C ALA A 13 8.30 -17.76 13.45
N GLY A 14 8.53 -17.98 12.16
CA GLY A 14 9.73 -17.50 11.47
C GLY A 14 9.81 -15.99 11.43
N ALA A 15 8.72 -15.33 11.08
CA ALA A 15 8.62 -13.88 11.05
C ALA A 15 8.92 -13.24 12.42
N ALA A 16 8.34 -13.77 13.49
CA ALA A 16 8.62 -13.30 14.87
C ALA A 16 10.10 -13.46 15.25
N ARG A 17 10.73 -14.59 14.90
CA ARG A 17 12.18 -14.80 15.12
C ARG A 17 13.01 -13.82 14.29
N LEU A 18 12.62 -13.58 13.05
CA LEU A 18 13.31 -12.65 12.16
C LEU A 18 13.28 -11.23 12.70
N VAL A 19 12.11 -10.71 13.09
CA VAL A 19 11.97 -9.40 13.75
C VAL A 19 12.87 -9.30 14.97
N ALA A 20 12.85 -10.32 15.83
CA ALA A 20 13.66 -10.31 17.08
C ALA A 20 15.18 -10.31 16.84
N SER A 21 15.66 -10.73 15.68
CA SER A 21 17.09 -10.88 15.37
C SER A 21 17.61 -9.96 14.27
N SER A 22 16.74 -9.36 13.48
CA SER A 22 17.13 -8.50 12.35
C SER A 22 17.60 -7.13 12.85
N PRO A 23 18.72 -6.62 12.35
CA PRO A 23 19.12 -5.22 12.58
C PRO A 23 18.36 -4.23 11.67
N ILE A 24 17.60 -4.74 10.70
CA ILE A 24 16.80 -3.95 9.76
C ILE A 24 15.33 -4.22 10.07
N PRO A 25 14.47 -3.19 10.13
CA PRO A 25 13.05 -3.36 10.35
C PRO A 25 12.43 -4.34 9.34
N ILE A 26 11.52 -5.17 9.80
CA ILE A 26 10.77 -6.11 8.97
C ILE A 26 9.38 -5.53 8.73
N CYS A 27 9.00 -5.49 7.48
CA CYS A 27 7.70 -5.06 7.02
C CYS A 27 6.87 -6.26 6.61
N ILE A 28 5.59 -6.26 6.95
CA ILE A 28 4.62 -7.19 6.37
C ILE A 28 3.67 -6.47 5.43
N ASP A 29 3.28 -7.17 4.39
CA ASP A 29 2.35 -6.75 3.36
C ASP A 29 1.19 -7.75 3.26
N GLU A 30 1.33 -8.85 2.52
CA GLU A 30 0.31 -9.89 2.36
C GLU A 30 -0.13 -10.52 3.68
N GLY A 31 0.69 -10.43 4.70
CA GLY A 31 0.38 -10.92 6.05
C GLY A 31 -0.55 -10.02 6.88
N ALA A 32 -1.06 -8.91 6.33
CA ALA A 32 -1.84 -7.92 7.07
C ALA A 32 -3.00 -7.28 6.28
N TYR A 33 -3.63 -7.99 5.38
CA TYR A 33 -4.76 -7.46 4.60
C TYR A 33 -5.99 -7.15 5.46
N THR A 34 -6.20 -7.88 6.54
CA THR A 34 -7.34 -7.68 7.43
C THR A 34 -6.91 -7.16 8.81
N LEU A 35 -7.85 -6.52 9.52
CA LEU A 35 -7.63 -6.10 10.91
C LEU A 35 -7.27 -7.27 11.84
N GLN A 36 -7.80 -8.46 11.56
CA GLN A 36 -7.52 -9.67 12.34
C GLN A 36 -6.08 -10.14 12.12
N GLU A 37 -5.61 -10.12 10.89
CA GLU A 37 -4.20 -10.44 10.54
C GLU A 37 -3.26 -9.39 11.13
N THR A 38 -3.56 -8.10 10.97
CA THR A 38 -2.81 -7.02 11.62
C THR A 38 -2.70 -7.23 13.13
N MET A 39 -3.80 -7.54 13.82
CA MET A 39 -3.80 -7.84 15.25
C MET A 39 -2.99 -9.10 15.59
N THR A 40 -3.00 -10.10 14.72
CA THR A 40 -2.18 -11.31 14.89
C THR A 40 -0.70 -10.95 14.77
N ALA A 41 -0.33 -10.19 13.76
CA ALA A 41 1.03 -9.71 13.56
C ALA A 41 1.55 -8.92 14.78
N ILE A 42 0.74 -7.99 15.30
CA ILE A 42 1.06 -7.23 16.50
C ILE A 42 1.28 -8.14 17.71
N ARG A 43 0.36 -9.06 17.99
CA ARG A 43 0.43 -9.97 19.13
C ARG A 43 1.61 -10.92 19.07
N MET A 44 1.96 -11.36 17.87
CA MET A 44 3.05 -12.31 17.65
C MET A 44 4.40 -11.62 17.44
N GLY A 45 4.42 -10.29 17.28
CA GLY A 45 5.64 -9.51 17.04
C GLY A 45 6.29 -9.87 15.69
N THR A 46 5.50 -9.97 14.63
CA THR A 46 5.98 -10.39 13.31
C THR A 46 6.35 -9.24 12.37
N ALA A 47 6.15 -7.99 12.81
CA ALA A 47 6.45 -6.82 12.00
C ALA A 47 6.81 -5.59 12.83
N ASP A 48 7.71 -4.77 12.28
CA ASP A 48 8.03 -3.42 12.73
C ASP A 48 7.24 -2.38 11.90
N VAL A 49 6.85 -2.75 10.69
CA VAL A 49 6.12 -1.95 9.72
C VAL A 49 4.99 -2.78 9.10
N VAL A 50 3.86 -2.16 8.86
CA VAL A 50 2.73 -2.77 8.13
C VAL A 50 2.45 -1.92 6.90
N LEU A 51 2.36 -2.53 5.72
CA LEU A 51 1.86 -1.86 4.53
C LEU A 51 0.33 -1.88 4.52
N VAL A 52 -0.25 -0.85 3.98
CA VAL A 52 -1.68 -0.74 3.74
C VAL A 52 -1.93 -0.33 2.29
N ASP A 53 -2.92 -0.95 1.69
CA ASP A 53 -3.38 -0.65 0.34
C ASP A 53 -4.91 -0.66 0.32
N PRO A 54 -5.58 0.39 -0.18
CA PRO A 54 -7.02 0.40 -0.31
C PRO A 54 -7.61 -0.76 -1.13
N HIS A 55 -6.88 -1.32 -2.09
CA HIS A 55 -7.34 -2.46 -2.89
C HIS A 55 -7.36 -3.75 -2.06
N GLU A 56 -6.33 -3.97 -1.26
CA GLU A 56 -6.10 -5.21 -0.50
C GLU A 56 -6.75 -5.14 0.88
N THR A 57 -6.61 -4.03 1.57
CA THR A 57 -7.16 -3.83 2.93
C THR A 57 -8.69 -3.61 2.93
N GLY A 58 -9.30 -3.34 1.77
CA GLY A 58 -10.74 -3.17 1.64
C GLY A 58 -11.24 -1.72 1.72
N GLY A 59 -10.47 -0.79 1.16
CA GLY A 59 -10.80 0.62 1.00
C GLY A 59 -10.20 1.55 2.07
N LEU A 60 -10.33 2.85 1.83
CA LEU A 60 -9.73 3.89 2.65
C LEU A 60 -10.07 3.79 4.14
N TRP A 61 -11.33 3.45 4.44
CA TRP A 61 -11.78 3.35 5.82
C TRP A 61 -11.13 2.19 6.58
N GLN A 62 -10.88 1.08 5.90
CA GLN A 62 -10.17 -0.05 6.52
C GLN A 62 -8.70 0.27 6.73
N CYS A 63 -8.05 0.91 5.77
CA CYS A 63 -6.67 1.40 5.91
C CYS A 63 -6.51 2.32 7.13
N LEU A 64 -7.42 3.27 7.34
CA LEU A 64 -7.41 4.15 8.53
C LEU A 64 -7.55 3.37 9.84
N LYS A 65 -8.39 2.33 9.88
CA LYS A 65 -8.51 1.48 11.07
C LYS A 65 -7.23 0.67 11.32
N THR A 66 -6.66 0.09 10.27
CA THR A 66 -5.36 -0.61 10.36
C THR A 66 -4.28 0.34 10.87
N GLY A 67 -4.21 1.56 10.31
CA GLY A 67 -3.32 2.60 10.78
C GLY A 67 -3.48 2.93 12.26
N ALA A 68 -4.71 3.11 12.72
CA ALA A 68 -5.00 3.40 14.13
C ALA A 68 -4.63 2.24 15.08
N VAL A 69 -4.85 1.00 14.65
CA VAL A 69 -4.45 -0.19 15.42
C VAL A 69 -2.92 -0.30 15.50
N CYS A 70 -2.22 -0.07 14.39
CA CYS A 70 -0.76 -0.02 14.34
C CYS A 70 -0.20 1.14 15.20
N GLU A 71 -0.82 2.33 15.14
CA GLU A 71 -0.43 3.47 15.96
C GLU A 71 -0.50 3.13 17.46
N ALA A 72 -1.61 2.53 17.90
CA ALA A 72 -1.78 2.11 19.30
C ALA A 72 -0.75 1.06 19.74
N ALA A 73 -0.21 0.28 18.82
CA ALA A 73 0.84 -0.71 19.04
C ALA A 73 2.26 -0.16 18.88
N GLY A 74 2.43 1.11 18.47
CA GLY A 74 3.73 1.71 18.21
C GLY A 74 4.38 1.25 16.89
N ILE A 75 3.60 0.68 15.97
CA ILE A 75 4.06 0.18 14.67
C ILE A 75 3.85 1.26 13.60
N HIS A 76 4.84 1.43 12.73
CA HIS A 76 4.73 2.32 11.59
C HIS A 76 3.89 1.69 10.47
N VAL A 77 3.22 2.53 9.69
CA VAL A 77 2.58 2.12 8.44
C VAL A 77 3.25 2.75 7.23
N GLY A 78 3.28 2.00 6.15
CA GLY A 78 3.63 2.47 4.82
C GLY A 78 2.49 2.22 3.85
N MET A 79 2.67 2.65 2.60
CA MET A 79 1.75 2.32 1.51
C MET A 79 2.41 1.26 0.63
N HIS A 80 1.65 0.25 0.25
CA HIS A 80 2.04 -0.69 -0.79
C HIS A 80 1.94 -0.02 -2.17
N SER A 81 2.77 -0.43 -3.13
CA SER A 81 2.69 0.04 -4.52
C SER A 81 2.63 -1.15 -5.48
N GLY A 82 1.44 -1.37 -6.02
CA GLY A 82 1.16 -2.45 -6.99
C GLY A 82 1.00 -1.97 -8.44
N GLY A 83 1.49 -0.76 -8.78
CA GLY A 83 1.33 -0.19 -10.12
C GLY A 83 0.08 0.67 -10.27
N GLU A 84 -0.31 1.31 -9.21
CA GLU A 84 -1.47 2.20 -9.11
C GLU A 84 -1.40 3.38 -10.11
N LEU A 85 -2.55 3.76 -10.65
CA LEU A 85 -2.75 4.98 -11.42
C LEU A 85 -3.09 6.16 -10.50
N GLY A 86 -3.16 7.36 -11.06
CA GLY A 86 -3.25 8.61 -10.31
C GLY A 86 -4.43 8.73 -9.35
N LEU A 87 -5.55 8.05 -9.62
CA LEU A 87 -6.69 8.06 -8.69
C LEU A 87 -6.32 7.39 -7.36
N THR A 88 -5.68 6.22 -7.43
CA THR A 88 -5.18 5.51 -6.23
C THR A 88 -4.00 6.24 -5.60
N GLN A 89 -3.09 6.79 -6.41
CA GLN A 89 -1.99 7.59 -5.90
C GLN A 89 -2.47 8.79 -5.08
N ALA A 90 -3.53 9.48 -5.54
CA ALA A 90 -4.17 10.55 -4.76
C ALA A 90 -4.72 10.03 -3.43
N ALA A 91 -5.37 8.85 -3.44
CA ALA A 91 -5.87 8.21 -2.24
C ALA A 91 -4.75 7.88 -1.23
N TYR A 92 -3.61 7.38 -1.71
CA TYR A 92 -2.42 7.12 -0.88
C TYR A 92 -1.89 8.39 -0.21
N LEU A 93 -1.81 9.49 -0.93
CA LEU A 93 -1.37 10.77 -0.37
C LEU A 93 -2.30 11.24 0.76
N HIS A 94 -3.62 11.11 0.57
CA HIS A 94 -4.60 11.43 1.61
C HIS A 94 -4.50 10.50 2.82
N LEU A 95 -4.34 9.20 2.61
CA LEU A 95 -4.17 8.23 3.68
C LEU A 95 -2.92 8.54 4.50
N ALA A 96 -1.78 8.69 3.85
CA ALA A 96 -0.52 8.98 4.52
C ALA A 96 -0.56 10.29 5.32
N ALA A 97 -1.18 11.33 4.75
CA ALA A 97 -1.35 12.61 5.45
C ALA A 97 -2.30 12.52 6.65
N SER A 98 -3.17 11.50 6.69
CA SER A 98 -4.16 11.31 7.74
C SER A 98 -3.69 10.37 8.87
N MET A 99 -2.60 9.64 8.68
CA MET A 99 -2.09 8.65 9.63
C MET A 99 -0.82 9.14 10.33
N PRO A 100 -0.86 9.44 11.64
CA PRO A 100 0.29 9.97 12.37
C PRO A 100 1.51 9.04 12.41
N ASN A 101 1.30 7.75 12.22
CA ASN A 101 2.34 6.72 12.20
C ASN A 101 2.84 6.36 10.78
N ALA A 102 2.35 7.00 9.73
CA ALA A 102 2.90 6.94 8.37
C ALA A 102 4.14 7.85 8.28
N LYS A 103 5.26 7.41 8.86
CA LYS A 103 6.49 8.20 9.00
C LYS A 103 7.65 7.73 8.13
N ILE A 104 7.43 6.68 7.37
CA ILE A 104 8.41 6.17 6.42
C ILE A 104 8.07 6.69 5.02
N ALA A 105 9.05 6.67 4.12
CA ALA A 105 8.77 7.02 2.73
C ALA A 105 7.71 6.08 2.15
N LEU A 106 6.76 6.65 1.43
CA LEU A 106 5.75 5.86 0.74
C LEU A 106 6.40 5.16 -0.44
N ASP A 107 6.08 3.89 -0.61
CA ASP A 107 6.40 3.21 -1.84
C ASP A 107 5.47 3.70 -2.96
N THR A 108 6.03 3.90 -4.15
CA THR A 108 5.26 4.21 -5.35
C THR A 108 6.09 4.05 -6.62
N ILE A 109 5.51 3.43 -7.62
CA ILE A 109 6.06 3.37 -8.97
C ILE A 109 5.34 4.31 -9.95
N TYR A 110 4.40 5.11 -9.46
CA TYR A 110 3.56 5.99 -10.27
C TYR A 110 4.34 6.88 -11.23
N GLN A 111 5.48 7.44 -10.80
CA GLN A 111 6.31 8.29 -11.66
C GLN A 111 6.92 7.55 -12.86
N HIS A 112 6.94 6.23 -12.85
CA HIS A 112 7.47 5.40 -13.94
C HIS A 112 6.42 5.08 -15.01
N HIS A 113 5.14 5.36 -14.76
CA HIS A 113 4.11 5.20 -15.77
C HIS A 113 4.31 6.21 -16.93
N VAL A 114 4.16 5.73 -18.14
CA VAL A 114 4.28 6.57 -19.36
C VAL A 114 3.11 7.52 -19.51
N ASP A 115 1.92 7.14 -19.00
CA ASP A 115 0.70 7.95 -19.00
C ASP A 115 -0.15 7.62 -17.75
N ASP A 116 -1.31 8.25 -17.62
CA ASP A 116 -2.23 8.15 -16.50
C ASP A 116 -3.66 8.44 -16.98
N ILE A 117 -4.64 8.07 -16.19
CA ILE A 117 -6.07 8.34 -16.43
C ILE A 117 -6.53 9.71 -15.90
N LEU A 118 -5.65 10.48 -15.29
CA LEU A 118 -5.97 11.83 -14.83
C LEU A 118 -5.78 12.86 -15.95
N LYS A 119 -6.55 13.96 -15.88
CA LYS A 119 -6.32 15.14 -16.73
C LYS A 119 -4.96 15.74 -16.45
N ASP A 120 -4.67 15.98 -15.20
CA ASP A 120 -3.39 16.48 -14.71
C ASP A 120 -2.73 15.43 -13.83
N ARG A 121 -1.55 14.97 -14.23
CA ARG A 121 -0.79 13.97 -13.47
C ARG A 121 -0.32 14.53 -12.13
N ILE A 122 -0.24 13.67 -11.13
CA ILE A 122 0.43 13.98 -9.86
C ILE A 122 1.92 14.18 -10.13
N VAL A 123 2.45 15.30 -9.67
CA VAL A 123 3.86 15.67 -9.86
C VAL A 123 4.65 15.33 -8.60
N PHE A 124 5.79 14.70 -8.80
CA PHE A 124 6.79 14.47 -7.77
C PHE A 124 7.93 15.47 -7.96
N ASP A 125 8.27 16.19 -6.90
CA ASP A 125 9.38 17.14 -6.87
C ASP A 125 10.27 16.81 -5.66
N ASP A 126 11.55 16.60 -5.92
CA ASP A 126 12.56 16.23 -4.91
C ASP A 126 12.06 15.09 -3.97
N GLY A 127 11.47 14.04 -4.53
CA GLY A 127 10.95 12.88 -3.78
C GLY A 127 9.66 13.14 -2.99
N HIS A 128 8.98 14.24 -3.24
CA HIS A 128 7.74 14.62 -2.56
C HIS A 128 6.59 14.80 -3.56
N ALA A 129 5.38 14.52 -3.10
CA ALA A 129 4.15 14.86 -3.82
C ALA A 129 3.20 15.62 -2.89
N ALA A 130 2.57 16.67 -3.42
CA ALA A 130 1.58 17.43 -2.67
C ALA A 130 0.28 16.62 -2.56
N VAL A 131 -0.36 16.67 -1.39
CA VAL A 131 -1.71 16.13 -1.22
C VAL A 131 -2.69 17.01 -2.00
N PRO A 132 -3.48 16.47 -2.94
CA PRO A 132 -4.44 17.27 -3.69
C PRO A 132 -5.49 17.89 -2.76
N THR A 133 -5.94 19.13 -3.05
CA THR A 133 -6.84 19.90 -2.17
C THR A 133 -8.22 20.17 -2.76
N GLY A 134 -8.52 19.65 -3.96
CA GLY A 134 -9.82 19.80 -4.61
C GLY A 134 -10.90 18.91 -3.96
N PRO A 135 -12.16 18.99 -4.43
CA PRO A 135 -13.23 18.12 -3.97
C PRO A 135 -12.93 16.63 -4.16
N GLY A 136 -13.42 15.79 -3.25
CA GLY A 136 -13.16 14.34 -3.26
C GLY A 136 -11.68 14.04 -3.02
N LEU A 137 -11.05 13.31 -3.92
CA LEU A 137 -9.60 13.04 -3.88
C LEU A 137 -8.77 14.20 -4.46
N GLY A 138 -9.40 15.29 -4.89
CA GLY A 138 -8.73 16.47 -5.41
C GLY A 138 -8.12 16.31 -6.81
N VAL A 139 -8.49 15.27 -7.53
CA VAL A 139 -8.04 14.96 -8.90
C VAL A 139 -9.23 14.77 -9.82
N GLU A 140 -9.03 14.95 -11.11
CA GLU A 140 -10.07 14.82 -12.14
C GLU A 140 -9.69 13.73 -13.15
N VAL A 141 -10.58 12.77 -13.35
CA VAL A 141 -10.40 11.69 -14.33
C VAL A 141 -10.65 12.21 -15.74
N ASP A 142 -9.76 11.88 -16.66
CA ASP A 142 -9.93 12.05 -18.09
C ASP A 142 -10.69 10.83 -18.65
N LEU A 143 -11.93 11.05 -19.03
CA LEU A 143 -12.80 9.97 -19.51
C LEU A 143 -12.37 9.38 -20.84
N ASP A 144 -11.73 10.17 -21.72
CA ASP A 144 -11.23 9.68 -23.00
C ASP A 144 -10.01 8.78 -22.81
N LYS A 145 -9.14 9.13 -21.85
CA LYS A 145 -8.02 8.26 -21.43
C LYS A 145 -8.52 6.99 -20.75
N LEU A 146 -9.51 7.11 -19.87
CA LEU A 146 -10.11 5.96 -19.20
C LEU A 146 -10.67 4.95 -20.20
N GLU A 147 -11.40 5.42 -21.24
CA GLU A 147 -11.91 4.58 -22.31
C GLU A 147 -10.77 3.94 -23.13
N THR A 148 -9.71 4.72 -23.41
CA THR A 148 -8.54 4.25 -24.17
C THR A 148 -7.81 3.11 -23.46
N TYR A 149 -7.67 3.19 -22.13
CA TYR A 149 -6.94 2.22 -21.32
C TYR A 149 -7.82 1.12 -20.72
N GLN A 150 -9.11 1.16 -20.96
CA GLN A 150 -10.01 0.09 -20.55
C GLN A 150 -9.65 -1.21 -21.27
N THR A 151 -9.62 -2.32 -20.52
CA THR A 151 -9.36 -3.65 -21.07
C THR A 151 -10.30 -4.67 -20.46
N ASP A 152 -10.82 -5.57 -21.30
CA ASP A 152 -11.57 -6.75 -20.85
C ASP A 152 -10.64 -7.93 -20.52
N VAL A 153 -9.36 -7.80 -20.82
CA VAL A 153 -8.37 -8.84 -20.59
C VAL A 153 -7.49 -8.45 -19.42
N ILE A 154 -7.64 -9.18 -18.32
CA ILE A 154 -6.75 -9.03 -17.17
C ILE A 154 -5.46 -9.78 -17.48
N THR A 155 -4.38 -9.03 -17.67
CA THR A 155 -3.04 -9.57 -17.95
C THR A 155 -2.09 -9.50 -16.76
N SER A 156 -2.56 -8.94 -15.64
CA SER A 156 -1.80 -8.86 -14.41
C SER A 156 -1.56 -10.24 -13.82
N ALA A 157 -0.36 -10.48 -13.34
CA ALA A 157 -0.01 -11.70 -12.62
C ALA A 157 -0.93 -11.97 -11.43
N TYR A 158 -1.28 -10.93 -10.68
CA TYR A 158 -2.15 -11.02 -9.50
C TYR A 158 -3.59 -11.50 -9.78
N LEU A 159 -4.08 -11.33 -11.01
CA LEU A 159 -5.48 -11.56 -11.34
C LEU A 159 -5.62 -12.51 -12.52
N ASN A 160 -4.54 -13.14 -12.98
CA ASN A 160 -4.61 -14.08 -14.09
C ASN A 160 -5.04 -15.46 -13.56
N PRO A 161 -6.28 -15.93 -13.84
CA PRO A 161 -6.76 -17.22 -13.36
C PRO A 161 -5.99 -18.41 -13.94
N ASP A 162 -5.26 -18.21 -15.03
CA ASP A 162 -4.41 -19.24 -15.67
C ASP A 162 -3.01 -19.35 -15.04
N GLN A 163 -2.70 -18.50 -14.07
CA GLN A 163 -1.45 -18.51 -13.31
C GLN A 163 -1.75 -18.48 -11.79
N PRO A 164 -2.37 -19.54 -11.25
CA PRO A 164 -2.82 -19.55 -9.85
C PRO A 164 -1.68 -19.68 -8.82
N ASP A 165 -0.46 -19.91 -9.26
CA ASP A 165 0.69 -20.26 -8.40
C ASP A 165 1.65 -19.07 -8.12
N TRP A 166 1.15 -17.85 -8.20
CA TRP A 166 1.96 -16.65 -7.92
C TRP A 166 2.05 -16.29 -6.43
N PHE A 167 1.36 -17.05 -5.58
CA PHE A 167 1.43 -16.93 -4.12
C PHE A 167 1.70 -18.26 -3.46
#